data_3301b236dfdbfa8afbff289e2bfc31a5
#
_entry.id   3301b236dfdbfa8afbff289e2bfc31a5
#
_cell.length_a   1.000
_cell.length_b   1.000
_cell.length_c   1.000
_cell.angle_alpha   90.00
_cell.angle_beta   90.00
_cell.angle_gamma   90.00
#
_symmetry.space_group_name_H-M   'P 1'
#
loop_
_entity.id
_entity.type
_entity.pdbx_description
1 polymer ?
#
loop_
_entity_poly.entity_id
_entity_poly.type
_entity_poly.pdbx_seq_one_letter_code
_entity_poly.pdbx_strand_id
1 'polypeptide(L)'
;VFGSNNRGADLELAANGDIYASLGTTGSNGGIYRSVFATHNANTGNAGTWVNITPNGAGTISSPSNFWHRIELACAPSDANVVYALFQGYGFSDCTSIQQYDAATNTWTVRTVPTIVDQGANSVFTRGQAWYDLIAAVDPNNASRLYIGGVDALRSDDQGQTWTQMSTWSLFEAPAFTSAQNVHADHHAIVYAPGSSSRALWGTDGGLYYTTNANVTGAGAKPSWTAKNSGYNITQYYGCAIHPTDANFFLAGAQDNGSHRFNSAGVNSVT
;
A
#
# COMPACT_ATOMS: atom_id res chain seq x y z
N VAL A 1 0.21 -2.08 26.46
CA VAL A 1 1.20 -1.16 27.01
C VAL A 1 2.32 -1.06 25.99
N PHE A 2 2.30 0.01 25.24
CA PHE A 2 3.24 0.22 24.15
C PHE A 2 4.45 0.97 24.71
N GLY A 3 5.65 0.44 24.50
CA GLY A 3 6.89 1.10 24.88
C GLY A 3 7.13 2.35 24.04
N SER A 4 7.94 3.27 24.51
CA SER A 4 8.22 4.58 23.87
C SER A 4 8.85 4.50 22.47
N ASN A 5 9.27 3.33 22.04
CA ASN A 5 9.94 3.10 20.74
C ASN A 5 9.02 2.43 19.68
N ASN A 6 7.76 2.17 20.01
CA ASN A 6 6.82 1.56 19.05
C ASN A 6 6.14 2.65 18.25
N ARG A 7 6.12 2.48 16.93
CA ARG A 7 5.40 3.35 15.99
C ARG A 7 4.15 2.61 15.54
N GLY A 8 3.01 3.30 15.54
CA GLY A 8 1.83 2.84 14.82
C GLY A 8 2.20 2.74 13.34
N ALA A 9 1.89 1.62 12.71
CA ALA A 9 2.08 1.45 11.28
C ALA A 9 0.73 1.57 10.56
N ASP A 10 -0.32 0.92 11.10
CA ASP A 10 -1.62 0.94 10.48
C ASP A 10 -2.76 0.69 11.48
N LEU A 11 -3.96 1.11 11.13
CA LEU A 11 -5.19 0.95 11.94
C LEU A 11 -6.38 0.67 11.03
N GLU A 12 -7.01 -0.49 11.21
CA GLU A 12 -8.11 -0.94 10.37
C GLU A 12 -9.37 -1.23 11.19
N LEU A 13 -10.53 -0.89 10.62
CA LEU A 13 -11.86 -1.18 11.17
C LEU A 13 -12.54 -2.26 10.33
N ALA A 14 -12.79 -3.41 10.94
CA ALA A 14 -13.53 -4.49 10.31
C ALA A 14 -15.06 -4.21 10.27
N ALA A 15 -15.78 -4.87 9.36
CA ALA A 15 -17.21 -4.71 9.15
C ALA A 15 -18.07 -5.03 10.39
N ASN A 16 -17.58 -5.85 11.32
CA ASN A 16 -18.23 -6.20 12.58
C ASN A 16 -17.90 -5.23 13.74
N GLY A 17 -17.12 -4.17 13.48
CA GLY A 17 -16.70 -3.19 14.47
C GLY A 17 -15.43 -3.53 15.23
N ASP A 18 -14.79 -4.67 14.97
CA ASP A 18 -13.47 -5.00 15.52
C ASP A 18 -12.42 -4.02 14.98
N ILE A 19 -11.50 -3.62 15.83
CA ILE A 19 -10.39 -2.75 15.44
C ILE A 19 -9.10 -3.58 15.45
N TYR A 20 -8.34 -3.44 14.37
CA TYR A 20 -7.02 -4.03 14.22
C TYR A 20 -5.98 -2.91 14.18
N ALA A 21 -4.89 -3.08 14.92
CA ALA A 21 -3.78 -2.14 14.92
C ALA A 21 -2.47 -2.89 14.69
N SER A 22 -1.62 -2.37 13.83
CA SER A 22 -0.27 -2.86 13.68
C SER A 22 0.74 -1.88 14.27
N LEU A 23 1.79 -2.43 14.86
CA LEU A 23 2.92 -1.70 15.37
C LEU A 23 4.18 -2.17 14.64
N GLY A 24 4.79 -1.28 13.90
CA GLY A 24 6.12 -1.46 13.38
C GLY A 24 7.14 -1.09 14.45
N THR A 25 8.35 -1.67 14.44
CA THR A 25 9.29 -1.43 15.52
C THR A 25 10.70 -1.18 15.08
N THR A 26 11.35 -0.40 15.95
CA THR A 26 12.79 -0.46 16.16
C THR A 26 13.15 -1.24 17.46
N GLY A 27 12.19 -1.95 18.06
CA GLY A 27 12.36 -2.64 19.34
C GLY A 27 11.42 -3.85 19.51
N SER A 28 11.43 -4.48 20.66
CA SER A 28 10.94 -5.85 20.95
C SER A 28 9.42 -6.07 21.02
N ASN A 29 8.57 -5.10 20.72
CA ASN A 29 7.12 -5.18 20.98
C ASN A 29 6.25 -4.87 19.77
N GLY A 30 6.75 -5.03 18.53
CA GLY A 30 5.94 -4.91 17.34
C GLY A 30 4.98 -6.07 17.15
N GLY A 31 3.97 -5.84 16.33
CA GLY A 31 3.02 -6.91 16.05
C GLY A 31 1.65 -6.38 15.68
N ILE A 32 0.70 -7.29 15.65
CA ILE A 32 -0.69 -7.01 15.33
C ILE A 32 -1.56 -7.25 16.57
N TYR A 33 -2.46 -6.31 16.80
CA TYR A 33 -3.37 -6.33 17.94
C TYR A 33 -4.81 -6.20 17.45
N ARG A 34 -5.73 -6.92 18.10
CA ARG A 34 -7.16 -6.88 17.84
C ARG A 34 -7.90 -6.44 19.10
N SER A 35 -8.87 -5.55 18.93
CA SER A 35 -9.85 -5.19 19.95
C SER A 35 -11.24 -5.58 19.46
N VAL A 36 -11.91 -6.51 20.17
CA VAL A 36 -13.14 -7.17 19.71
C VAL A 36 -14.36 -6.36 20.11
N PHE A 37 -15.13 -5.88 19.13
CA PHE A 37 -16.34 -5.07 19.38
C PHE A 37 -17.42 -5.82 20.15
N ALA A 38 -17.70 -7.06 19.81
CA ALA A 38 -18.68 -7.89 20.50
C ALA A 38 -18.42 -8.05 22.01
N THR A 39 -17.14 -7.94 22.41
CA THR A 39 -16.73 -8.03 23.83
C THR A 39 -16.71 -6.67 24.53
N HIS A 40 -16.31 -5.62 23.83
CA HIS A 40 -15.97 -4.34 24.44
C HIS A 40 -16.97 -3.21 24.11
N ASN A 41 -17.80 -3.38 23.06
CA ASN A 41 -18.79 -2.40 22.61
C ASN A 41 -18.18 -0.99 22.45
N ALA A 42 -18.75 0.02 23.09
CA ALA A 42 -18.27 1.39 23.03
C ALA A 42 -16.86 1.61 23.61
N ASN A 43 -16.29 0.61 24.30
CA ASN A 43 -14.93 0.65 24.81
C ASN A 43 -13.90 0.00 23.87
N THR A 44 -14.32 -0.51 22.71
CA THR A 44 -13.42 -1.08 21.72
C THR A 44 -12.33 -0.08 21.34
N GLY A 45 -11.08 -0.53 21.34
CA GLY A 45 -9.94 0.32 21.10
C GLY A 45 -9.35 1.02 22.34
N ASN A 46 -10.04 1.00 23.48
CA ASN A 46 -9.53 1.59 24.71
C ASN A 46 -8.36 0.78 25.32
N ALA A 47 -7.65 1.39 26.25
CA ALA A 47 -6.58 0.70 26.98
C ALA A 47 -7.15 -0.54 27.72
N GLY A 48 -6.46 -1.67 27.56
CA GLY A 48 -6.84 -2.95 28.18
C GLY A 48 -7.78 -3.82 27.34
N THR A 49 -8.25 -3.35 26.16
CA THR A 49 -9.13 -4.15 25.28
C THR A 49 -8.38 -4.87 24.14
N TRP A 50 -7.09 -4.67 24.04
CA TRP A 50 -6.25 -5.18 22.94
C TRP A 50 -5.65 -6.55 23.27
N VAL A 51 -5.80 -7.47 22.33
CA VAL A 51 -5.18 -8.81 22.36
C VAL A 51 -4.13 -8.87 21.26
N ASN A 52 -2.93 -9.35 21.61
CA ASN A 52 -1.89 -9.61 20.63
C ASN A 52 -2.25 -10.86 19.82
N ILE A 53 -2.36 -10.69 18.51
CA ILE A 53 -2.66 -11.75 17.55
C ILE A 53 -1.52 -11.96 16.54
N THR A 54 -0.34 -11.40 16.80
CA THR A 54 0.82 -11.52 15.90
C THR A 54 1.08 -12.97 15.55
N PRO A 55 1.29 -13.32 14.27
CA PRO A 55 1.60 -14.69 13.89
C PRO A 55 2.90 -15.16 14.56
N ASN A 56 2.82 -16.27 15.29
CA ASN A 56 4.00 -16.88 15.87
C ASN A 56 4.83 -17.52 14.78
N GLY A 57 6.00 -16.95 14.50
CA GLY A 57 7.19 -17.52 13.87
C GLY A 57 7.09 -18.62 12.82
N ALA A 58 5.91 -19.00 12.38
CA ALA A 58 5.70 -20.10 11.47
C ALA A 58 6.16 -19.71 10.06
N GLY A 59 7.43 -19.96 9.84
CA GLY A 59 7.80 -20.52 8.56
C GLY A 59 8.23 -19.58 7.47
N THR A 60 8.56 -18.30 7.69
CA THR A 60 9.21 -17.54 6.60
C THR A 60 10.04 -16.33 7.05
N ILE A 61 10.06 -16.03 8.32
CA ILE A 61 10.85 -14.90 8.75
C ILE A 61 11.89 -15.38 9.72
N SER A 62 13.07 -15.53 9.19
CA SER A 62 14.29 -15.93 9.88
C SER A 62 14.81 -14.84 10.83
N SER A 63 13.89 -14.22 11.60
CA SER A 63 14.29 -13.37 12.69
C SER A 63 13.94 -14.07 14.00
N PRO A 64 14.88 -14.24 14.93
CA PRO A 64 14.66 -14.90 16.20
C PRO A 64 13.76 -14.13 17.16
N SER A 65 13.22 -13.01 16.75
CA SER A 65 12.34 -12.16 17.51
C SER A 65 11.45 -11.42 16.53
N ASN A 66 10.14 -11.54 16.63
CA ASN A 66 9.07 -10.89 15.87
C ASN A 66 9.30 -9.37 15.61
N PHE A 67 10.42 -9.00 14.99
CA PHE A 67 10.78 -7.64 14.67
C PHE A 67 10.29 -7.31 13.27
N TRP A 68 9.35 -6.39 13.19
CA TRP A 68 8.81 -5.85 11.97
C TRP A 68 9.10 -4.36 11.91
N HIS A 69 9.47 -3.85 10.74
CA HIS A 69 9.60 -2.41 10.53
C HIS A 69 8.28 -1.76 10.20
N ARG A 70 7.57 -2.31 9.22
CA ARG A 70 6.24 -1.86 8.81
C ARG A 70 5.32 -3.06 8.67
N ILE A 71 4.09 -2.91 9.11
CA ILE A 71 3.02 -3.90 8.89
C ILE A 71 1.82 -3.13 8.37
N GLU A 72 1.41 -3.45 7.15
CA GLU A 72 0.21 -2.93 6.52
C GLU A 72 -0.91 -3.93 6.69
N LEU A 73 -2.10 -3.46 7.03
CA LEU A 73 -3.29 -4.28 7.26
C LEU A 73 -4.35 -3.99 6.18
N ALA A 74 -5.23 -4.95 5.93
CA ALA A 74 -6.42 -4.75 5.11
C ALA A 74 -7.54 -5.66 5.58
N CYS A 75 -8.58 -5.09 6.16
CA CYS A 75 -9.80 -5.81 6.51
C CYS A 75 -10.69 -6.00 5.28
N ALA A 76 -11.32 -7.18 5.13
CA ALA A 76 -12.26 -7.42 4.05
C ALA A 76 -13.64 -6.82 4.40
N PRO A 77 -14.18 -5.86 3.62
CA PRO A 77 -15.48 -5.26 3.93
C PRO A 77 -16.65 -6.26 3.81
N SER A 78 -16.51 -7.28 2.96
CA SER A 78 -17.56 -8.30 2.73
C SER A 78 -17.48 -9.50 3.68
N ASP A 79 -16.39 -9.65 4.44
CA ASP A 79 -16.23 -10.72 5.44
C ASP A 79 -15.36 -10.23 6.60
N ALA A 80 -15.99 -9.92 7.71
CA ALA A 80 -15.31 -9.40 8.91
C ALA A 80 -14.30 -10.38 9.55
N ASN A 81 -14.29 -11.64 9.14
CA ASN A 81 -13.32 -12.62 9.63
C ASN A 81 -12.01 -12.61 8.83
N VAL A 82 -11.97 -11.95 7.68
CA VAL A 82 -10.81 -11.95 6.79
C VAL A 82 -10.02 -10.66 6.93
N VAL A 83 -8.77 -10.79 7.38
CA VAL A 83 -7.82 -9.67 7.47
C VAL A 83 -6.49 -10.10 6.84
N TYR A 84 -5.94 -9.27 5.97
CA TYR A 84 -4.61 -9.48 5.41
C TYR A 84 -3.59 -8.59 6.12
N ALA A 85 -2.38 -9.09 6.23
CA ALA A 85 -1.24 -8.36 6.77
C ALA A 85 -0.01 -8.55 5.88
N LEU A 86 0.63 -7.45 5.51
CA LEU A 86 1.86 -7.39 4.75
C LEU A 86 2.99 -6.92 5.66
N PHE A 87 4.09 -7.61 5.64
CA PHE A 87 5.17 -7.40 6.59
C PHE A 87 6.47 -6.99 5.88
N GLN A 88 7.02 -5.85 6.25
CA GLN A 88 8.43 -5.57 6.05
C GLN A 88 9.22 -6.18 7.19
N GLY A 89 10.11 -7.14 6.90
CA GLY A 89 10.92 -7.79 7.91
C GLY A 89 12.03 -6.90 8.45
N TYR A 90 12.43 -7.15 9.70
CA TYR A 90 13.56 -6.43 10.30
C TYR A 90 14.86 -6.73 9.54
N GLY A 91 15.61 -5.68 9.22
CA GLY A 91 16.85 -5.80 8.44
C GLY A 91 16.63 -5.99 6.93
N PHE A 92 15.36 -6.00 6.47
CA PHE A 92 15.01 -6.07 5.06
C PHE A 92 14.34 -4.77 4.61
N SER A 93 14.55 -4.41 3.36
CA SER A 93 13.89 -3.25 2.75
C SER A 93 12.60 -3.64 2.03
N ASP A 94 12.39 -4.91 1.75
CA ASP A 94 11.26 -5.46 1.02
C ASP A 94 10.13 -5.98 1.91
N CYS A 95 8.95 -6.17 1.30
CA CYS A 95 7.90 -7.00 1.86
C CYS A 95 8.38 -8.45 1.91
N THR A 96 8.50 -9.01 3.11
CA THR A 96 9.06 -10.35 3.32
C THR A 96 8.00 -11.42 3.59
N SER A 97 6.77 -11.02 3.93
CA SER A 97 5.66 -11.94 4.17
C SER A 97 4.32 -11.27 3.89
N ILE A 98 3.40 -12.06 3.37
CA ILE A 98 1.98 -11.73 3.29
C ILE A 98 1.23 -12.84 4.02
N GLN A 99 0.31 -12.49 4.90
CA GLN A 99 -0.46 -13.46 5.66
C GLN A 99 -1.93 -13.06 5.73
N GLN A 100 -2.81 -14.06 5.78
CA GLN A 100 -4.23 -13.89 6.01
C GLN A 100 -4.57 -14.39 7.42
N TYR A 101 -5.26 -13.57 8.18
CA TYR A 101 -5.87 -13.92 9.45
C TYR A 101 -7.33 -14.27 9.27
N ASP A 102 -7.73 -15.39 9.86
CA ASP A 102 -9.12 -15.77 10.06
C ASP A 102 -9.53 -15.49 11.51
N ALA A 103 -10.37 -14.48 11.68
CA ALA A 103 -10.81 -14.03 13.00
C ALA A 103 -11.78 -15.01 13.69
N ALA A 104 -12.46 -15.88 12.93
CA ALA A 104 -13.36 -16.89 13.48
C ALA A 104 -12.59 -18.05 14.13
N THR A 105 -11.48 -18.44 13.52
CA THR A 105 -10.63 -19.55 14.03
C THR A 105 -9.41 -19.07 14.78
N ASN A 106 -9.12 -17.77 14.75
CA ASN A 106 -7.91 -17.17 15.33
C ASN A 106 -6.63 -17.78 14.75
N THR A 107 -6.58 -17.94 13.43
CA THR A 107 -5.44 -18.57 12.75
C THR A 107 -4.88 -17.72 11.64
N TRP A 108 -3.57 -17.85 11.40
CA TRP A 108 -2.86 -17.22 10.32
C TRP A 108 -2.49 -18.21 9.23
N THR A 109 -2.63 -17.81 7.97
CA THR A 109 -2.21 -18.58 6.80
C THR A 109 -1.24 -17.75 5.97
N VAL A 110 -0.05 -18.28 5.73
CA VAL A 110 0.97 -17.63 4.89
C VAL A 110 0.51 -17.60 3.43
N ARG A 111 0.75 -16.49 2.76
CA ARG A 111 0.44 -16.24 1.35
C ARG A 111 1.71 -15.99 0.55
N THR A 112 1.60 -16.04 -0.77
CA THR A 112 2.75 -15.82 -1.66
C THR A 112 3.12 -14.33 -1.67
N VAL A 113 4.39 -14.02 -1.48
CA VAL A 113 4.93 -12.68 -1.77
C VAL A 113 5.25 -12.61 -3.26
N PRO A 114 4.59 -11.72 -4.03
CA PRO A 114 4.81 -11.68 -5.48
C PRO A 114 6.14 -11.03 -5.85
N THR A 115 6.63 -11.44 -7.01
CA THR A 115 7.69 -10.76 -7.72
C THR A 115 7.15 -10.14 -9.01
N ILE A 116 7.76 -9.05 -9.42
CA ILE A 116 7.55 -8.40 -10.71
C ILE A 116 8.78 -8.59 -11.56
N VAL A 117 8.60 -8.60 -12.88
CA VAL A 117 9.73 -8.52 -13.82
C VAL A 117 10.03 -7.05 -14.03
N ASP A 118 11.23 -6.65 -13.68
CA ASP A 118 11.68 -5.29 -13.76
C ASP A 118 13.16 -5.27 -14.16
N GLN A 119 13.53 -4.46 -15.16
CA GLN A 119 14.87 -4.39 -15.72
C GLN A 119 15.45 -5.78 -16.10
N GLY A 120 14.59 -6.69 -16.53
CA GLY A 120 14.98 -8.06 -16.91
C GLY A 120 15.29 -8.98 -15.72
N ALA A 121 15.04 -8.57 -14.48
CA ALA A 121 15.22 -9.38 -13.28
C ALA A 121 13.90 -9.52 -12.51
N ASN A 122 13.75 -10.64 -11.79
CA ASN A 122 12.65 -10.79 -10.84
C ASN A 122 12.99 -10.06 -9.53
N SER A 123 12.16 -9.12 -9.14
CA SER A 123 12.28 -8.36 -7.89
C SER A 123 11.00 -8.49 -7.08
N VAL A 124 11.10 -8.43 -5.75
CA VAL A 124 9.92 -8.26 -4.90
C VAL A 124 9.22 -6.97 -5.32
N PHE A 125 7.91 -6.96 -5.31
CA PHE A 125 7.09 -5.84 -5.83
C PHE A 125 7.35 -4.48 -5.16
N THR A 126 7.94 -4.47 -3.97
CA THR A 126 8.33 -3.26 -3.23
C THR A 126 9.72 -2.74 -3.56
N ARG A 127 10.56 -3.51 -4.27
CA ARG A 127 11.91 -3.13 -4.74
C ARG A 127 12.79 -2.44 -3.70
N GLY A 128 12.76 -2.95 -2.47
CA GLY A 128 13.59 -2.42 -1.38
C GLY A 128 13.03 -1.19 -0.69
N GLN A 129 11.77 -0.83 -0.93
CA GLN A 129 11.16 0.36 -0.30
C GLN A 129 9.81 0.10 0.41
N ALA A 130 9.59 -1.13 0.90
CA ALA A 130 8.39 -1.46 1.67
C ALA A 130 8.20 -0.59 2.94
N TRP A 131 9.25 0.05 3.40
CA TRP A 131 9.19 1.04 4.47
C TRP A 131 8.45 2.32 4.06
N TYR A 132 8.35 2.58 2.77
CA TYR A 132 7.80 3.80 2.17
C TYR A 132 6.42 3.57 1.53
N ASP A 133 6.30 2.61 0.60
CA ASP A 133 5.20 2.47 -0.35
C ASP A 133 4.39 1.17 -0.22
N LEU A 134 4.41 0.50 0.92
CA LEU A 134 3.64 -0.73 1.16
C LEU A 134 2.19 -0.41 1.47
N ILE A 135 1.26 -0.86 0.61
CA ILE A 135 -0.19 -0.70 0.80
C ILE A 135 -0.97 -1.96 0.48
N ALA A 136 -2.15 -2.09 1.07
CA ALA A 136 -3.09 -3.18 0.79
C ALA A 136 -4.55 -2.70 0.86
N ALA A 137 -5.42 -3.31 0.07
CA ALA A 137 -6.87 -3.15 0.18
C ALA A 137 -7.60 -4.40 -0.32
N VAL A 138 -8.71 -4.74 0.31
CA VAL A 138 -9.57 -5.85 -0.13
C VAL A 138 -10.76 -5.31 -0.91
N ASP A 139 -11.15 -6.03 -1.98
CA ASP A 139 -12.33 -5.71 -2.76
C ASP A 139 -13.58 -5.64 -1.85
N PRO A 140 -14.37 -4.57 -1.92
CA PRO A 140 -15.52 -4.39 -1.03
C PRO A 140 -16.55 -5.52 -1.06
N ASN A 141 -16.64 -6.27 -2.16
CA ASN A 141 -17.64 -7.31 -2.36
C ASN A 141 -17.04 -8.72 -2.48
N ASN A 142 -15.71 -8.86 -2.37
CA ASN A 142 -15.03 -10.15 -2.50
C ASN A 142 -13.80 -10.24 -1.59
N ALA A 143 -13.96 -10.89 -0.45
CA ALA A 143 -12.90 -11.09 0.54
C ALA A 143 -11.70 -11.90 0.03
N SER A 144 -11.84 -12.62 -1.09
CA SER A 144 -10.74 -13.36 -1.73
C SER A 144 -9.90 -12.50 -2.67
N ARG A 145 -10.36 -11.27 -3.00
CA ARG A 145 -9.65 -10.37 -3.90
C ARG A 145 -8.89 -9.32 -3.13
N LEU A 146 -7.58 -9.45 -3.14
CA LEU A 146 -6.64 -8.57 -2.47
C LEU A 146 -5.85 -7.75 -3.50
N TYR A 147 -5.74 -6.46 -3.26
CA TYR A 147 -4.87 -5.53 -3.99
C TYR A 147 -3.73 -5.10 -3.10
N ILE A 148 -2.55 -5.05 -3.65
CA ILE A 148 -1.35 -4.56 -2.97
C ILE A 148 -0.61 -3.59 -3.87
N GLY A 149 0.12 -2.70 -3.26
CA GLY A 149 1.00 -1.75 -3.95
C GLY A 149 2.33 -1.61 -3.22
N GLY A 150 3.31 -1.36 -3.98
CA GLY A 150 4.67 -0.96 -3.69
C GLY A 150 5.08 -0.05 -4.83
N VAL A 151 6.18 -0.37 -5.52
CA VAL A 151 6.55 0.34 -6.76
C VAL A 151 5.47 0.15 -7.84
N ASP A 152 4.93 -1.05 -7.96
CA ASP A 152 3.82 -1.36 -8.85
C ASP A 152 2.63 -1.96 -8.10
N ALA A 153 1.46 -1.94 -8.76
CA ALA A 153 0.21 -2.49 -8.23
C ALA A 153 0.01 -3.94 -8.67
N LEU A 154 -0.42 -4.79 -7.75
CA LEU A 154 -0.77 -6.19 -8.02
C LEU A 154 -2.13 -6.54 -7.43
N ARG A 155 -2.75 -7.57 -8.01
CA ARG A 155 -4.01 -8.14 -7.56
C ARG A 155 -3.89 -9.65 -7.43
N SER A 156 -4.45 -10.19 -6.36
CA SER A 156 -4.79 -11.58 -6.20
C SER A 156 -6.30 -11.76 -6.23
N ASP A 157 -6.80 -12.79 -6.89
CA ASP A 157 -8.21 -13.18 -6.91
C ASP A 157 -8.47 -14.45 -6.07
N ASP A 158 -7.44 -15.01 -5.43
CA ASP A 158 -7.42 -16.29 -4.73
C ASP A 158 -6.77 -16.20 -3.34
N GLN A 159 -7.04 -15.11 -2.62
CA GLN A 159 -6.58 -14.88 -1.25
C GLN A 159 -5.05 -14.76 -1.12
N GLY A 160 -4.36 -14.23 -2.13
CA GLY A 160 -2.90 -14.04 -2.09
C GLY A 160 -2.08 -15.28 -2.45
N GLN A 161 -2.68 -16.30 -3.08
CA GLN A 161 -1.94 -17.47 -3.55
C GLN A 161 -1.23 -17.19 -4.88
N THR A 162 -1.94 -16.55 -5.82
CA THR A 162 -1.38 -16.11 -7.10
C THR A 162 -1.64 -14.62 -7.33
N TRP A 163 -0.81 -14.00 -8.18
CA TRP A 163 -0.83 -12.56 -8.38
C TRP A 163 -0.79 -12.17 -9.85
N THR A 164 -1.50 -11.10 -10.17
CA THR A 164 -1.47 -10.43 -11.46
C THR A 164 -0.98 -9.01 -11.27
N GLN A 165 0.09 -8.62 -11.95
CA GLN A 165 0.56 -7.24 -11.98
C GLN A 165 -0.42 -6.39 -12.76
N MET A 166 -0.88 -5.28 -12.19
CA MET A 166 -1.97 -4.44 -12.69
C MET A 166 -1.49 -3.12 -13.29
N SER A 167 -0.31 -2.66 -12.89
CA SER A 167 0.32 -1.44 -13.39
C SER A 167 1.79 -1.67 -13.67
N THR A 168 2.39 -0.75 -14.39
CA THR A 168 3.83 -0.60 -14.49
C THR A 168 4.21 0.87 -14.50
N TRP A 169 5.25 1.21 -13.79
CA TRP A 169 5.80 2.57 -13.81
C TRP A 169 6.60 2.83 -15.10
N SER A 170 7.12 1.79 -15.75
CA SER A 170 7.96 1.89 -16.94
C SER A 170 7.52 0.92 -18.04
N LEU A 171 7.01 1.46 -19.13
CA LEU A 171 6.69 0.69 -20.32
C LEU A 171 7.94 0.14 -21.04
N PHE A 172 9.10 0.75 -20.81
CA PHE A 172 10.36 0.27 -21.37
C PHE A 172 10.78 -1.06 -20.71
N GLU A 173 10.58 -1.16 -19.42
CA GLU A 173 10.96 -2.35 -18.63
C GLU A 173 9.91 -3.46 -18.70
N ALA A 174 8.66 -3.10 -18.94
CA ALA A 174 7.53 -4.02 -19.03
C ALA A 174 6.77 -3.88 -20.36
N PRO A 175 7.35 -4.31 -21.49
CA PRO A 175 6.76 -4.09 -22.83
C PRO A 175 5.45 -4.84 -23.07
N ALA A 176 5.05 -5.75 -22.19
CA ALA A 176 3.73 -6.41 -22.24
C ALA A 176 2.58 -5.51 -21.73
N PHE A 177 2.91 -4.34 -21.18
CA PHE A 177 1.94 -3.35 -20.73
C PHE A 177 1.73 -2.28 -21.81
N THR A 178 0.62 -1.59 -21.74
CA THR A 178 0.29 -0.45 -22.62
C THR A 178 0.24 0.84 -21.80
N SER A 179 0.12 1.98 -22.47
CA SER A 179 -0.07 3.27 -21.79
C SER A 179 -1.27 3.31 -20.84
N ALA A 180 -2.26 2.44 -21.07
CA ALA A 180 -3.42 2.32 -20.19
C ALA A 180 -3.09 1.70 -18.82
N GLN A 181 -1.99 1.01 -18.69
CA GLN A 181 -1.49 0.42 -17.44
C GLN A 181 -0.26 1.17 -16.88
N ASN A 182 0.17 2.24 -17.53
CA ASN A 182 1.28 3.05 -17.02
C ASN A 182 0.77 3.95 -15.88
N VAL A 183 1.18 3.64 -14.68
CA VAL A 183 0.87 4.37 -13.45
C VAL A 183 2.20 4.75 -12.80
N HIS A 184 2.30 5.95 -12.27
CA HIS A 184 3.50 6.36 -11.56
C HIS A 184 3.81 5.38 -10.41
N ALA A 185 5.08 5.16 -10.15
CA ALA A 185 5.55 4.32 -9.05
C ALA A 185 5.12 4.84 -7.67
N ASP A 186 5.41 4.03 -6.68
CA ASP A 186 5.32 4.36 -5.25
C ASP A 186 3.89 4.63 -4.81
N HIS A 187 3.18 3.55 -4.56
CA HIS A 187 1.76 3.55 -4.21
C HIS A 187 1.55 3.78 -2.71
N HIS A 188 0.63 4.69 -2.35
CA HIS A 188 0.38 5.12 -0.97
C HIS A 188 -1.05 4.93 -0.49
N ALA A 189 -2.01 4.82 -1.39
CA ALA A 189 -3.41 4.66 -1.01
C ALA A 189 -4.24 3.97 -2.09
N ILE A 190 -5.24 3.19 -1.66
CA ILE A 190 -6.26 2.59 -2.52
C ILE A 190 -7.62 2.90 -1.90
N VAL A 191 -8.50 3.52 -2.67
CA VAL A 191 -9.87 3.82 -2.22
C VAL A 191 -10.86 3.33 -3.27
N TYR A 192 -11.79 2.48 -2.85
CA TYR A 192 -12.91 2.04 -3.69
C TYR A 192 -14.07 3.01 -3.61
N ALA A 193 -14.76 3.20 -4.72
CA ALA A 193 -16.07 3.82 -4.68
C ALA A 193 -17.03 2.94 -3.86
N PRO A 194 -17.89 3.51 -3.01
CA PRO A 194 -18.78 2.74 -2.15
C PRO A 194 -19.57 1.66 -2.90
N GLY A 195 -19.48 0.42 -2.40
CA GLY A 195 -20.15 -0.75 -2.97
C GLY A 195 -19.65 -1.23 -4.34
N SER A 196 -18.54 -0.70 -4.86
CA SER A 196 -18.04 -1.01 -6.19
C SER A 196 -16.74 -1.79 -6.17
N SER A 197 -16.71 -2.96 -6.76
CA SER A 197 -15.48 -3.73 -7.02
C SER A 197 -14.68 -3.22 -8.22
N SER A 198 -15.30 -2.39 -9.08
CA SER A 198 -14.70 -1.98 -10.35
C SER A 198 -14.08 -0.59 -10.32
N ARG A 199 -14.64 0.32 -9.51
CA ARG A 199 -14.21 1.71 -9.44
C ARG A 199 -13.29 1.94 -8.28
N ALA A 200 -12.05 2.30 -8.56
CA ALA A 200 -11.04 2.57 -7.55
C ALA A 200 -10.19 3.79 -7.92
N LEU A 201 -9.71 4.47 -6.90
CA LEU A 201 -8.76 5.56 -6.96
C LEU A 201 -7.47 5.14 -6.24
N TRP A 202 -6.34 5.37 -6.87
CA TRP A 202 -5.01 5.07 -6.33
C TRP A 202 -4.20 6.34 -6.23
N GLY A 203 -3.60 6.54 -5.07
CA GLY A 203 -2.64 7.62 -4.81
C GLY A 203 -1.22 7.09 -4.92
N THR A 204 -0.40 7.80 -5.67
CA THR A 204 1.02 7.51 -5.89
C THR A 204 1.84 8.79 -5.74
N ASP A 205 3.16 8.70 -5.76
CA ASP A 205 4.05 9.88 -5.80
C ASP A 205 3.79 10.78 -7.02
N GLY A 206 3.31 10.21 -8.13
CA GLY A 206 2.93 10.94 -9.33
C GLY A 206 1.48 11.43 -9.35
N GLY A 207 0.75 11.31 -8.22
CA GLY A 207 -0.61 11.81 -8.07
C GLY A 207 -1.69 10.73 -8.08
N LEU A 208 -2.88 11.06 -8.58
CA LEU A 208 -4.06 10.22 -8.53
C LEU A 208 -4.35 9.52 -9.85
N TYR A 209 -4.66 8.23 -9.76
CA TYR A 209 -5.05 7.39 -10.90
C TYR A 209 -6.37 6.70 -10.62
N TYR A 210 -7.29 6.78 -11.57
CA TYR A 210 -8.64 6.25 -11.47
C TYR A 210 -8.87 5.12 -12.47
N THR A 211 -9.56 4.08 -12.02
CA THR A 211 -10.03 2.99 -12.87
C THR A 211 -11.52 2.75 -12.72
N THR A 212 -12.17 2.23 -13.76
CA THR A 212 -13.55 1.75 -13.75
C THR A 212 -13.66 0.25 -13.92
N ASN A 213 -12.54 -0.44 -14.02
CA ASN A 213 -12.47 -1.89 -14.26
C ASN A 213 -11.38 -2.58 -13.41
N ALA A 214 -11.21 -2.16 -12.15
CA ALA A 214 -10.23 -2.75 -11.23
C ALA A 214 -10.37 -4.28 -11.14
N ASN A 215 -11.62 -4.78 -11.16
CA ASN A 215 -11.97 -6.19 -11.05
C ASN A 215 -12.04 -6.94 -12.38
N VAL A 216 -11.49 -6.39 -13.49
CA VAL A 216 -11.48 -7.08 -14.78
C VAL A 216 -10.87 -8.48 -14.64
N THR A 217 -11.56 -9.49 -15.19
CA THR A 217 -11.16 -10.89 -15.11
C THR A 217 -10.80 -11.45 -16.49
N GLY A 218 -10.06 -12.55 -16.52
CA GLY A 218 -9.56 -13.20 -17.72
C GLY A 218 -8.05 -13.37 -17.64
N ALA A 219 -7.51 -14.30 -18.41
CA ALA A 219 -6.08 -14.58 -18.44
C ALA A 219 -5.30 -13.32 -18.86
N GLY A 220 -4.46 -12.80 -17.97
CA GLY A 220 -3.66 -11.61 -18.20
C GLY A 220 -4.44 -10.29 -18.27
N ALA A 221 -5.75 -10.27 -17.93
CA ALA A 221 -6.55 -9.05 -17.94
C ALA A 221 -6.05 -8.03 -16.91
N LYS A 222 -5.82 -6.81 -17.36
CA LYS A 222 -5.34 -5.69 -16.56
C LYS A 222 -6.32 -4.52 -16.63
N PRO A 223 -6.50 -3.75 -15.55
CA PRO A 223 -7.32 -2.55 -15.58
C PRO A 223 -6.71 -1.48 -16.48
N SER A 224 -7.55 -0.53 -16.85
CA SER A 224 -7.09 0.70 -17.49
C SER A 224 -7.13 1.84 -16.48
N TRP A 225 -6.07 2.62 -16.43
CA TRP A 225 -5.91 3.73 -15.50
C TRP A 225 -6.00 5.06 -16.22
N THR A 226 -6.59 6.04 -15.56
CA THR A 226 -6.67 7.42 -16.04
C THR A 226 -6.10 8.33 -14.96
N ALA A 227 -5.05 9.08 -15.28
CA ALA A 227 -4.52 10.10 -14.39
C ALA A 227 -5.57 11.19 -14.11
N LYS A 228 -5.71 11.60 -12.85
CA LYS A 228 -6.65 12.64 -12.37
C LYS A 228 -5.92 13.84 -11.79
N ASN A 229 -4.80 14.21 -12.38
CA ASN A 229 -3.89 15.23 -11.90
C ASN A 229 -4.15 16.64 -12.48
N SER A 230 -5.11 16.78 -13.40
CA SER A 230 -5.46 18.09 -13.96
C SER A 230 -6.07 19.00 -12.91
N GLY A 231 -5.49 20.17 -12.70
CA GLY A 231 -5.89 21.10 -11.64
C GLY A 231 -5.43 20.70 -10.22
N TYR A 232 -4.71 19.61 -10.10
CA TYR A 232 -4.11 19.12 -8.87
C TYR A 232 -2.66 19.62 -8.79
N ASN A 233 -2.44 20.73 -8.10
CA ASN A 233 -1.18 21.44 -8.10
C ASN A 233 -0.39 21.14 -6.81
N ILE A 234 -0.05 19.88 -6.59
CA ILE A 234 0.79 19.45 -5.47
C ILE A 234 2.10 18.88 -6.03
N THR A 235 3.21 19.40 -5.51
CA THR A 235 4.55 18.92 -5.83
C THR A 235 5.46 19.17 -4.63
N GLN A 236 6.37 18.24 -4.40
CA GLN A 236 7.43 18.38 -3.42
C GLN A 236 8.69 18.88 -4.12
N TYR A 237 9.15 20.08 -3.76
CA TYR A 237 10.40 20.62 -4.26
C TYR A 237 11.54 20.38 -3.27
N TYR A 238 12.65 19.85 -3.75
CA TYR A 238 13.87 19.71 -2.97
C TYR A 238 14.73 20.97 -2.95
N GLY A 239 14.64 21.77 -4.00
CA GLY A 239 15.39 22.99 -4.10
C GLY A 239 14.78 23.96 -5.08
N CYS A 240 14.97 25.23 -4.84
CA CYS A 240 14.57 26.31 -5.75
C CYS A 240 15.63 27.39 -5.83
N ALA A 241 15.64 28.09 -6.98
CA ALA A 241 16.47 29.28 -7.20
C ALA A 241 15.61 30.38 -7.78
N ILE A 242 15.65 31.56 -7.15
CA ILE A 242 14.89 32.74 -7.57
C ILE A 242 15.83 33.64 -8.37
N HIS A 243 15.33 34.22 -9.45
CA HIS A 243 16.08 35.19 -10.24
C HIS A 243 16.41 36.46 -9.40
N PRO A 244 17.66 36.96 -9.42
CA PRO A 244 18.10 37.98 -8.50
C PRO A 244 17.35 39.32 -8.59
N THR A 245 16.72 39.61 -9.71
CA THR A 245 16.01 40.88 -9.96
C THR A 245 14.56 40.72 -10.40
N ASP A 246 14.06 39.48 -10.61
CA ASP A 246 12.67 39.19 -11.00
C ASP A 246 12.10 38.09 -10.13
N ALA A 247 11.32 38.45 -9.12
CA ALA A 247 10.71 37.51 -8.18
C ALA A 247 9.65 36.59 -8.81
N ASN A 248 9.18 36.87 -10.04
CA ASN A 248 8.25 36.00 -10.75
C ASN A 248 8.96 34.90 -11.56
N PHE A 249 10.28 35.00 -11.71
CA PHE A 249 11.08 34.02 -12.42
C PHE A 249 11.89 33.18 -11.43
N PHE A 250 11.56 31.88 -11.35
CA PHE A 250 12.30 30.94 -10.53
C PHE A 250 12.31 29.53 -11.13
N LEU A 251 13.27 28.73 -10.71
CA LEU A 251 13.42 27.33 -11.04
C LEU A 251 13.25 26.50 -9.77
N ALA A 252 12.63 25.34 -9.91
CA ALA A 252 12.47 24.40 -8.80
C ALA A 252 12.63 22.96 -9.29
N GLY A 253 13.44 22.15 -8.60
CA GLY A 253 13.61 20.72 -8.81
C GLY A 253 12.67 19.94 -7.95
N ALA A 254 11.77 19.18 -8.56
CA ALA A 254 10.79 18.35 -7.86
C ALA A 254 11.33 16.94 -7.60
N GLN A 255 10.82 16.30 -6.56
CA GLN A 255 10.97 14.85 -6.36
C GLN A 255 10.27 14.12 -7.51
N ASP A 256 10.99 13.29 -8.24
CA ASP A 256 10.50 12.36 -9.29
C ASP A 256 9.67 12.99 -10.44
N ASN A 257 9.43 14.30 -10.40
CA ASN A 257 8.55 15.02 -11.33
C ASN A 257 9.29 16.11 -12.15
N GLY A 258 10.60 15.97 -12.32
CA GLY A 258 11.42 16.82 -13.16
C GLY A 258 11.71 18.23 -12.59
N SER A 259 12.10 19.13 -13.47
CA SER A 259 12.41 20.53 -13.12
C SER A 259 11.34 21.47 -13.66
N HIS A 260 10.89 22.38 -12.81
CA HIS A 260 9.84 23.34 -13.14
C HIS A 260 10.44 24.74 -13.32
N ARG A 261 10.01 25.43 -14.35
CA ARG A 261 10.33 26.82 -14.57
C ARG A 261 9.08 27.69 -14.42
N PHE A 262 9.18 28.69 -13.60
CA PHE A 262 8.13 29.68 -13.40
C PHE A 262 8.61 31.01 -13.99
N ASN A 263 7.80 31.62 -14.84
CA ASN A 263 8.07 32.91 -15.48
C ASN A 263 6.94 33.94 -15.28
N SER A 264 5.94 33.56 -14.49
CA SER A 264 4.85 34.41 -14.02
C SER A 264 4.35 33.86 -12.69
N ALA A 265 3.84 34.70 -11.82
CA ALA A 265 3.29 34.27 -10.54
C ALA A 265 2.16 33.23 -10.75
N GLY A 266 2.32 32.06 -10.14
CA GLY A 266 1.32 30.97 -10.20
C GLY A 266 1.24 30.18 -11.51
N VAL A 267 2.13 30.44 -12.48
CA VAL A 267 2.17 29.72 -13.76
C VAL A 267 3.50 28.98 -13.90
N ASN A 268 3.44 27.67 -14.01
CA ASN A 268 4.63 26.85 -14.26
C ASN A 268 4.63 26.23 -15.65
N SER A 269 5.81 25.90 -16.14
CA SER A 269 6.02 25.00 -17.26
C SER A 269 7.08 23.97 -16.88
N VAL A 270 6.80 22.70 -17.13
CA VAL A 270 7.79 21.63 -17.01
C VAL A 270 8.80 21.75 -18.14
N THR A 271 10.08 21.64 -17.84
CA THR A 271 11.15 21.70 -18.86
C THR A 271 11.74 20.31 -19.08
#